data_c6af25e078c827853c233bc8a16b1713
#
_entry.id   c6af25e078c827853c233bc8a16b1713
#
_cell.length_a   1.000
_cell.length_b   1.000
_cell.length_c   1.000
_cell.angle_alpha   90.00
_cell.angle_beta   90.00
_cell.angle_gamma   90.00
#
_symmetry.space_group_name_H-M   'P 1'
#
loop_
_entity.id
_entity.type
_entity.pdbx_description
1 polymer ?
#
loop_
_entity_poly.entity_id
_entity_poly.type
_entity_poly.pdbx_seq_one_letter_code
_entity_poly.pdbx_strand_id
1 'polypeptide(L)'
;MSNIYTKTGDKGTTGLYGGSRVDKDSLNVDAYGTVDEAISSLGVAYTLTDSPEIKEYINHIQKRMFQAGAELASDARGMEMLKDKIGEADIKYLENIIDKSTEVNGLMREFVVPGVNPSSAALHVARTVVRRAE
;
A
#
# COMPACT_ATOMS: atom_id res chain seq x y z
N MET A 1 -20.93 24.44 3.69
CA MET A 1 -20.51 23.23 2.95
C MET A 1 -19.01 23.25 2.85
N SER A 2 -18.32 22.20 3.30
CA SER A 2 -16.88 22.08 3.09
C SER A 2 -16.64 21.74 1.62
N ASN A 3 -15.86 22.56 0.94
CA ASN A 3 -15.45 22.26 -0.43
C ASN A 3 -14.46 21.08 -0.43
N ILE A 4 -14.54 20.20 -1.42
CA ILE A 4 -13.58 19.10 -1.61
C ILE A 4 -12.17 19.66 -1.86
N TYR A 5 -12.07 20.80 -2.54
CA TYR A 5 -10.81 21.50 -2.79
C TYR A 5 -10.61 22.66 -1.81
N THR A 6 -9.39 22.79 -1.29
CA THR A 6 -9.03 23.84 -0.31
C THR A 6 -8.14 24.94 -0.90
N LYS A 7 -7.49 24.68 -2.04
CA LYS A 7 -6.49 25.53 -2.71
C LYS A 7 -5.26 25.86 -1.84
N THR A 8 -5.14 25.27 -0.67
CA THR A 8 -4.01 25.54 0.25
C THR A 8 -2.68 24.94 -0.23
N GLY A 9 -2.75 24.04 -1.21
CA GLY A 9 -1.60 23.38 -1.82
C GLY A 9 -1.10 23.98 -3.13
N ASP A 10 -1.73 25.04 -3.64
CA ASP A 10 -1.45 25.60 -4.98
C ASP A 10 -0.05 26.26 -5.07
N LYS A 11 0.57 26.51 -3.93
CA LYS A 11 1.93 27.08 -3.82
C LYS A 11 3.02 26.01 -3.66
N GLY A 12 2.73 24.74 -3.95
CA GLY A 12 3.71 23.66 -3.92
C GLY A 12 3.92 23.01 -2.56
N THR A 13 3.14 23.35 -1.53
CA THR A 13 3.23 22.73 -0.20
C THR A 13 1.99 21.91 0.12
N THR A 14 2.12 20.92 1.01
CA THR A 14 1.02 20.10 1.54
C THR A 14 1.10 19.95 3.05
N GLY A 15 -0.02 19.62 3.70
CA GLY A 15 -0.07 19.37 5.14
C GLY A 15 0.15 17.91 5.46
N LEU A 16 0.96 17.63 6.49
CA LEU A 16 1.04 16.31 7.11
C LEU A 16 -0.05 16.16 8.19
N TYR A 17 -0.37 14.92 8.55
CA TYR A 17 -1.18 14.62 9.72
C TYR A 17 -0.38 14.99 10.98
N GLY A 18 -0.97 15.87 11.83
CA GLY A 18 -0.29 16.54 12.94
C GLY A 18 -0.20 18.05 12.76
N GLY A 19 -0.21 18.55 11.52
CA GLY A 19 -0.33 19.98 11.19
C GLY A 19 0.90 20.62 10.54
N SER A 20 2.04 19.93 10.48
CA SER A 20 3.22 20.44 9.78
C SER A 20 2.94 20.54 8.27
N ARG A 21 3.65 21.45 7.62
CA ARG A 21 3.63 21.58 6.16
C ARG A 21 5.00 21.26 5.56
N VAL A 22 4.97 20.56 4.43
CA VAL A 22 6.15 20.14 3.67
C VAL A 22 5.98 20.48 2.20
N ASP A 23 7.07 20.53 1.46
CA ASP A 23 7.02 20.66 0.01
C ASP A 23 6.45 19.39 -0.63
N LYS A 24 5.69 19.55 -1.71
CA LYS A 24 5.06 18.43 -2.39
C LYS A 24 6.04 17.45 -3.04
N ASP A 25 7.26 17.88 -3.28
CA ASP A 25 8.38 17.10 -3.80
C ASP A 25 9.30 16.51 -2.72
N SER A 26 8.88 16.60 -1.44
CA SER A 26 9.63 15.98 -0.34
C SER A 26 9.54 14.44 -0.38
N LEU A 27 10.57 13.77 0.13
CA LEU A 27 10.61 12.29 0.19
C LEU A 27 9.42 11.67 0.92
N ASN A 28 8.89 12.32 1.95
CA ASN A 28 7.70 11.84 2.65
C ASN A 28 6.48 11.80 1.72
N VAL A 29 6.29 12.86 0.93
CA VAL A 29 5.17 12.95 -0.02
C VAL A 29 5.30 11.90 -1.12
N ASP A 30 6.50 11.71 -1.65
CA ASP A 30 6.80 10.69 -2.65
C ASP A 30 6.56 9.28 -2.09
N ALA A 31 7.02 9.00 -0.86
CA ALA A 31 6.85 7.72 -0.19
C ALA A 31 5.38 7.36 0.00
N TYR A 32 4.57 8.21 0.66
CA TYR A 32 3.16 7.87 0.85
C TYR A 32 2.36 7.93 -0.45
N GLY A 33 2.76 8.74 -1.42
CA GLY A 33 2.17 8.75 -2.76
C GLY A 33 2.42 7.43 -3.49
N THR A 34 3.61 6.86 -3.39
CA THR A 34 3.93 5.55 -3.98
C THR A 34 3.19 4.42 -3.26
N VAL A 35 3.01 4.51 -1.93
CA VAL A 35 2.17 3.55 -1.19
C VAL A 35 0.72 3.62 -1.67
N ASP A 36 0.17 4.81 -1.90
CA ASP A 36 -1.19 4.98 -2.43
C ASP A 36 -1.34 4.40 -3.85
N GLU A 37 -0.34 4.57 -4.71
CA GLU A 37 -0.28 3.93 -6.04
C GLU A 37 -0.28 2.39 -5.91
N ALA A 38 0.48 1.83 -4.95
CA ALA A 38 0.50 0.40 -4.68
C ALA A 38 -0.87 -0.12 -4.23
N ILE A 39 -1.55 0.61 -3.34
CA ILE A 39 -2.93 0.29 -2.90
C ILE A 39 -3.88 0.28 -4.09
N SER A 40 -3.78 1.26 -4.96
CA SER A 40 -4.62 1.36 -6.18
C SER A 40 -4.34 0.21 -7.15
N SER A 41 -3.07 -0.16 -7.33
CA SER A 41 -2.67 -1.31 -8.17
C SER A 41 -3.20 -2.63 -7.62
N LEU A 42 -3.19 -2.82 -6.30
CA LEU A 42 -3.83 -3.96 -5.63
C LEU A 42 -5.35 -3.97 -5.84
N GLY A 43 -5.98 -2.80 -5.89
CA GLY A 43 -7.40 -2.65 -6.22
C GLY A 43 -7.75 -3.19 -7.61
N VAL A 44 -6.90 -2.95 -8.61
CA VAL A 44 -7.05 -3.55 -9.94
C VAL A 44 -6.98 -5.07 -9.86
N ALA A 45 -5.98 -5.63 -9.16
CA ALA A 45 -5.84 -7.07 -8.97
C ALA A 45 -7.06 -7.69 -8.25
N TYR A 46 -7.61 -6.99 -7.25
CA TYR A 46 -8.82 -7.39 -6.55
C TYR A 46 -10.02 -7.58 -7.48
N THR A 47 -10.20 -6.66 -8.44
CA THR A 47 -11.32 -6.74 -9.38
C THR A 47 -11.16 -7.85 -10.43
N LEU A 48 -9.93 -8.24 -10.73
CA LEU A 48 -9.60 -9.22 -11.76
C LEU A 48 -9.47 -10.66 -11.24
N THR A 49 -9.46 -10.87 -9.93
CA THR A 49 -9.41 -12.21 -9.35
C THR A 49 -10.80 -12.73 -8.98
N ASP A 50 -11.07 -14.01 -9.26
CA ASP A 50 -12.30 -14.69 -8.85
C ASP A 50 -12.12 -15.44 -7.53
N SER A 51 -10.89 -15.59 -7.02
CA SER A 51 -10.61 -16.28 -5.77
C SER A 51 -11.04 -15.45 -4.55
N PRO A 52 -12.01 -15.92 -3.74
CA PRO A 52 -12.40 -15.22 -2.51
C PRO A 52 -11.25 -15.07 -1.52
N GLU A 53 -10.39 -16.08 -1.44
CA GLU A 53 -9.22 -16.08 -0.55
C GLU A 53 -8.22 -14.99 -0.95
N ILE A 54 -7.89 -14.88 -2.25
CA ILE A 54 -6.99 -13.83 -2.74
C ILE A 54 -7.62 -12.45 -2.53
N LYS A 55 -8.93 -12.31 -2.73
CA LYS A 55 -9.65 -11.05 -2.43
C LYS A 55 -9.53 -10.65 -0.97
N GLU A 56 -9.66 -11.61 -0.07
CA GLU A 56 -9.50 -11.36 1.37
C GLU A 56 -8.09 -10.88 1.70
N TYR A 57 -7.07 -11.55 1.18
CA TYR A 57 -5.67 -11.15 1.35
C TYR A 57 -5.40 -9.75 0.82
N ILE A 58 -5.82 -9.45 -0.41
CA ILE A 58 -5.64 -8.12 -1.02
C ILE A 58 -6.32 -7.05 -0.17
N ASN A 59 -7.56 -7.27 0.25
CA ASN A 59 -8.31 -6.30 1.05
C ASN A 59 -7.65 -6.03 2.41
N HIS A 60 -7.16 -7.08 3.07
CA HIS A 60 -6.41 -6.94 4.31
C HIS A 60 -5.12 -6.12 4.08
N ILE A 61 -4.32 -6.49 3.09
CA ILE A 61 -3.07 -5.80 2.75
C ILE A 61 -3.33 -4.32 2.43
N GLN A 62 -4.34 -4.01 1.61
CA GLN A 62 -4.70 -2.62 1.31
C GLN A 62 -5.01 -1.81 2.57
N LYS A 63 -5.78 -2.36 3.51
CA LYS A 63 -6.10 -1.70 4.77
C LYS A 63 -4.85 -1.42 5.61
N ARG A 64 -3.93 -2.38 5.67
CA ARG A 64 -2.66 -2.17 6.40
C ARG A 64 -1.74 -1.20 5.68
N MET A 65 -1.71 -1.20 4.35
CA MET A 65 -0.97 -0.21 3.57
C MET A 65 -1.52 1.22 3.74
N PHE A 66 -2.84 1.40 3.90
CA PHE A 66 -3.41 2.70 4.28
C PHE A 66 -2.86 3.17 5.63
N GLN A 67 -2.70 2.25 6.58
CA GLN A 67 -2.10 2.56 7.87
C GLN A 67 -0.63 2.96 7.73
N ALA A 68 0.17 2.21 6.94
CA ALA A 68 1.56 2.57 6.64
C ALA A 68 1.65 3.95 5.97
N GLY A 69 0.78 4.23 5.00
CA GLY A 69 0.69 5.54 4.37
C GLY A 69 0.35 6.66 5.35
N ALA A 70 -0.54 6.41 6.32
CA ALA A 70 -0.87 7.37 7.37
C ALA A 70 0.33 7.66 8.29
N GLU A 71 1.14 6.66 8.62
CA GLU A 71 2.38 6.83 9.38
C GLU A 71 3.39 7.67 8.60
N LEU A 72 3.61 7.36 7.32
CA LEU A 72 4.51 8.12 6.45
C LEU A 72 4.04 9.58 6.23
N ALA A 73 2.73 9.81 6.21
CA ALA A 73 2.13 11.13 6.07
C ALA A 73 1.99 11.89 7.40
N SER A 74 2.55 11.38 8.49
CA SER A 74 2.45 11.98 9.82
C SER A 74 3.74 12.70 10.21
N ASP A 75 3.61 13.84 10.87
CA ASP A 75 4.70 14.43 11.68
C ASP A 75 4.75 13.79 13.08
N ALA A 76 5.66 14.23 13.94
CA ALA A 76 5.82 13.69 15.29
C ALA A 76 4.51 13.71 16.09
N ARG A 77 3.75 14.81 16.02
CA ARG A 77 2.44 14.93 16.69
C ARG A 77 1.40 14.02 16.04
N GLY A 78 1.38 13.93 14.72
CA GLY A 78 0.50 13.02 13.98
C GLY A 78 0.75 11.57 14.38
N MET A 79 2.00 11.16 14.50
CA MET A 79 2.38 9.82 14.95
C MET A 79 1.88 9.49 16.37
N GLU A 80 1.84 10.46 17.28
CA GLU A 80 1.26 10.27 18.61
C GLU A 80 -0.27 10.14 18.57
N MET A 81 -0.92 10.78 17.62
CA MET A 81 -2.37 10.75 17.44
C MET A 81 -2.88 9.47 16.79
N LEU A 82 -2.04 8.73 16.06
CA LEU A 82 -2.42 7.47 15.43
C LEU A 82 -2.67 6.40 16.49
N LYS A 83 -3.89 5.85 16.46
CA LYS A 83 -4.33 4.80 17.42
C LYS A 83 -3.84 3.41 17.02
N ASP A 84 -3.67 3.19 15.74
CA ASP A 84 -3.19 1.94 15.17
C ASP A 84 -1.91 2.23 14.37
N LYS A 85 -0.99 1.28 14.36
CA LYS A 85 0.29 1.37 13.64
C LYS A 85 0.66 0.02 13.08
N ILE A 86 1.52 0.05 12.07
CA ILE A 86 2.12 -1.18 11.54
C ILE A 86 3.05 -1.79 12.58
N GLY A 87 2.98 -3.11 12.73
CA GLY A 87 3.75 -3.83 13.73
C GLY A 87 4.02 -5.28 13.36
N GLU A 88 4.62 -5.99 14.31
CA GLU A 88 5.04 -7.39 14.18
C GLU A 88 3.90 -8.34 13.75
N ALA A 89 2.67 -8.06 14.17
CA ALA A 89 1.51 -8.86 13.78
C ALA A 89 1.22 -8.79 12.28
N ASP A 90 1.49 -7.64 11.64
CA ASP A 90 1.31 -7.46 10.19
C ASP A 90 2.37 -8.26 9.41
N ILE A 91 3.61 -8.26 9.90
CA ILE A 91 4.71 -9.05 9.32
C ILE A 91 4.36 -10.53 9.39
N LYS A 92 3.96 -11.04 10.56
CA LYS A 92 3.56 -12.43 10.75
C LYS A 92 2.36 -12.84 9.89
N TYR A 93 1.42 -11.93 9.69
CA TYR A 93 0.30 -12.19 8.79
C TYR A 93 0.76 -12.44 7.36
N LEU A 94 1.68 -11.62 6.84
CA LEU A 94 2.24 -11.80 5.49
C LEU A 94 3.08 -13.06 5.37
N GLU A 95 3.93 -13.35 6.36
CA GLU A 95 4.72 -14.58 6.44
C GLU A 95 3.83 -15.82 6.38
N ASN A 96 2.74 -15.85 7.17
CA ASN A 96 1.77 -16.96 7.16
C ASN A 96 1.11 -17.17 5.79
N ILE A 97 0.79 -16.09 5.06
CA ILE A 97 0.25 -16.21 3.69
C ILE A 97 1.30 -16.80 2.74
N ILE A 98 2.55 -16.37 2.86
CA ILE A 98 3.66 -16.88 2.04
C ILE A 98 3.86 -18.36 2.30
N ASP A 99 3.94 -18.76 3.56
CA ASP A 99 4.14 -20.16 3.97
C ASP A 99 3.02 -21.05 3.46
N LYS A 100 1.76 -20.65 3.69
CA LYS A 100 0.57 -21.36 3.19
C LYS A 100 0.57 -21.48 1.67
N SER A 101 0.92 -20.40 0.97
CA SER A 101 1.01 -20.42 -0.49
C SER A 101 2.12 -21.34 -0.98
N THR A 102 3.24 -21.40 -0.27
CA THR A 102 4.37 -22.25 -0.58
C THR A 102 4.06 -23.73 -0.32
N GLU A 103 3.34 -24.05 0.74
CA GLU A 103 2.87 -25.43 1.02
C GLU A 103 1.98 -25.97 -0.10
N VAL A 104 1.12 -25.12 -0.66
CA VAL A 104 0.18 -25.54 -1.73
C VAL A 104 0.87 -25.62 -3.10
N ASN A 105 1.70 -24.63 -3.44
CA ASN A 105 2.23 -24.45 -4.80
C ASN A 105 3.70 -24.91 -4.95
N GLY A 106 4.39 -25.20 -3.84
CA GLY A 106 5.84 -25.42 -3.82
C GLY A 106 6.65 -24.13 -3.96
N LEU A 107 7.96 -24.24 -3.73
CA LEU A 107 8.87 -23.12 -3.93
C LEU A 107 9.12 -22.87 -5.42
N MET A 108 8.90 -21.63 -5.84
CA MET A 108 9.30 -21.20 -7.18
C MET A 108 10.83 -21.12 -7.28
N ARG A 109 11.41 -21.89 -8.19
CA ARG A 109 12.86 -21.97 -8.40
C ARG A 109 13.34 -21.18 -9.62
N GLU A 110 12.41 -20.65 -10.42
CA GLU A 110 12.70 -19.94 -11.67
C GLU A 110 11.97 -18.61 -11.72
N PHE A 111 12.50 -17.69 -12.52
CA PHE A 111 11.79 -16.43 -12.79
C PHE A 111 10.56 -16.70 -13.65
N VAL A 112 9.45 -16.10 -13.28
CA VAL A 112 8.17 -16.19 -14.00
C VAL A 112 7.97 -14.94 -14.83
N VAL A 113 7.66 -15.14 -16.11
CA VAL A 113 7.22 -14.04 -16.99
C VAL A 113 5.76 -13.70 -16.65
N PRO A 114 5.45 -12.43 -16.29
CA PRO A 114 4.08 -12.02 -16.03
C PRO A 114 3.17 -12.18 -17.26
N GLY A 115 1.87 -12.46 -17.02
CA GLY A 115 0.89 -12.44 -18.12
C GLY A 115 0.16 -13.77 -18.40
N VAL A 116 0.24 -14.74 -17.50
CA VAL A 116 -0.51 -16.00 -17.61
C VAL A 116 -2.02 -15.76 -17.64
N ASN A 117 -2.52 -14.84 -16.83
CA ASN A 117 -3.91 -14.38 -16.83
C ASN A 117 -3.99 -12.95 -16.27
N PRO A 118 -5.13 -12.23 -16.45
CA PRO A 118 -5.28 -10.85 -16.01
C PRO A 118 -5.02 -10.62 -14.53
N SER A 119 -5.53 -11.51 -13.65
CA SER A 119 -5.34 -11.41 -12.20
C SER A 119 -3.86 -11.50 -11.83
N SER A 120 -3.16 -12.52 -12.32
CA SER A 120 -1.72 -12.71 -12.10
C SER A 120 -0.91 -11.51 -12.64
N ALA A 121 -1.22 -11.03 -13.84
CA ALA A 121 -0.56 -9.86 -14.42
C ALA A 121 -0.71 -8.61 -13.54
N ALA A 122 -1.93 -8.35 -13.05
CA ALA A 122 -2.20 -7.21 -12.16
C ALA A 122 -1.47 -7.33 -10.81
N LEU A 123 -1.39 -8.54 -10.24
CA LEU A 123 -0.61 -8.79 -9.02
C LEU A 123 0.90 -8.54 -9.25
N HIS A 124 1.42 -8.91 -10.41
CA HIS A 124 2.81 -8.58 -10.75
C HIS A 124 3.06 -7.08 -10.86
N VAL A 125 2.12 -6.31 -11.43
CA VAL A 125 2.19 -4.83 -11.44
C VAL A 125 2.21 -4.31 -10.00
N ALA A 126 1.25 -4.72 -9.17
CA ALA A 126 1.19 -4.30 -7.77
C ALA A 126 2.50 -4.61 -7.02
N ARG A 127 3.05 -5.82 -7.20
CA ARG A 127 4.34 -6.22 -6.64
C ARG A 127 5.48 -5.26 -7.01
N THR A 128 5.56 -4.83 -8.28
CA THR A 128 6.62 -3.90 -8.72
C THR A 128 6.46 -2.51 -8.14
N VAL A 129 5.22 -2.04 -7.97
CA VAL A 129 4.92 -0.75 -7.32
C VAL A 129 5.27 -0.80 -5.82
N VAL A 130 4.90 -1.90 -5.13
CA VAL A 130 5.30 -2.10 -3.72
C VAL A 130 6.82 -2.07 -3.56
N ARG A 131 7.57 -2.75 -4.44
CA ARG A 131 9.04 -2.70 -4.43
C ARG A 131 9.62 -1.31 -4.69
N ARG A 132 8.92 -0.46 -5.42
CA ARG A 132 9.34 0.94 -5.59
C ARG A 132 9.01 1.79 -4.36
N ALA A 133 7.94 1.46 -3.64
CA ALA A 133 7.56 2.12 -2.40
C ALA A 133 8.52 1.80 -1.24
N GLU A 134 9.14 0.59 -1.25
CA GLU A 134 10.15 0.14 -0.29
C GLU A 134 11.41 1.04 -0.31
#